data_457798ddc4678e51d96f78483752c6a3
#
_entry.id   457798ddc4678e51d96f78483752c6a3
#
_cell.length_a   1.000
_cell.length_b   1.000
_cell.length_c   1.000
_cell.angle_alpha   90.00
_cell.angle_beta   90.00
_cell.angle_gamma   90.00
#
_symmetry.space_group_name_H-M   'P 1'
#
loop_
_entity.id
_entity.type
_entity.pdbx_description
1 polymer ?
#
loop_
_entity_poly.entity_id
_entity_poly.type
_entity_poly.pdbx_seq_one_letter_code
_entity_poly.pdbx_strand_id
1 'polypeptide(L)'
;MVCRTCHCTITECCRSTRRDPSPTEPVVRLSRRKYGEHMKTACVIGAGAAGLAAGKALADRDIDFDWFEKGSYVGGLWQIDNDNGGAAAYHSLHLNSSRPRTQYPSYPMPEDWADYPPYYQVAQYFEDFADHFGLRERITFNTAVEKVEPVGDHWEVTTSDGQTREYSNVLVANGHHSSPKIPHFAGEFTGESFHAHDYRDLSVFAGKRVLVIGVGNSGMDIACDAARNAEAVYLSTRHGVHVIPKYALGKPVDQLSSPLMAYVPFPVERLAYEAIVRVATGRPQDRGLPKPDHKLLGAHPTVSAELYDRVGHGDVVMKPDIERFEGDKVEFVDGTTEAVDIVVYATGYNVSLPFLEGVYTPEHNKMPLYLRVVPPDLPGLYFMGFIQTVGSGIPLTEYQAEWVGDLITGEVPMPSRDEMRRWIDADQKAMAKRYVRSERHTMQVDYWRYIKTMKEARGKGGLLSKIPGLR
;
A
#
# COMPACT_ATOMS: atom_id res chain seq x y z
N MET A 1 75.21 -5.44 6.46
CA MET A 1 75.99 -4.79 5.38
C MET A 1 75.06 -3.74 4.77
N VAL A 2 75.11 -2.50 5.22
CA VAL A 2 75.94 -1.37 4.74
C VAL A 2 75.86 -1.27 3.20
N CYS A 3 75.32 -0.25 2.62
CA CYS A 3 75.74 1.11 2.39
C CYS A 3 74.71 1.81 1.48
N ARG A 4 74.26 2.98 1.86
CA ARG A 4 74.66 4.34 1.43
C ARG A 4 74.13 4.76 0.05
N THR A 5 73.29 5.75 0.06
CA THR A 5 73.38 7.15 -0.41
C THR A 5 73.68 7.38 -1.89
N CYS A 6 72.81 8.17 -2.54
CA CYS A 6 73.27 9.45 -3.09
C CYS A 6 72.06 10.30 -3.57
N HIS A 7 72.20 11.55 -3.23
CA HIS A 7 71.45 12.75 -3.75
C HIS A 7 71.64 12.94 -5.26
N CYS A 8 70.70 13.46 -5.93
CA CYS A 8 70.89 14.67 -6.74
C CYS A 8 69.60 15.29 -7.25
N THR A 9 69.61 16.55 -7.29
CA THR A 9 68.71 17.67 -7.52
C THR A 9 68.39 17.93 -9.00
N ILE A 10 67.19 18.49 -9.20
CA ILE A 10 66.81 19.65 -10.09
C ILE A 10 66.69 19.41 -11.61
N THR A 11 65.55 19.77 -12.08
CA THR A 11 65.03 20.65 -13.12
C THR A 11 64.47 20.01 -14.40
N GLU A 12 63.19 20.41 -14.57
CA GLU A 12 62.52 20.84 -15.80
C GLU A 12 62.00 19.85 -16.84
N CYS A 13 60.72 20.09 -17.12
CA CYS A 13 60.04 20.11 -18.42
C CYS A 13 59.46 18.79 -18.93
N CYS A 14 58.16 18.58 -18.64
CA CYS A 14 57.27 18.23 -19.72
C CYS A 14 55.80 18.59 -19.35
N ARG A 15 55.27 19.58 -20.04
CA ARG A 15 53.83 19.91 -20.05
C ARG A 15 53.08 18.75 -20.67
N SER A 16 52.17 18.13 -19.89
CA SER A 16 51.04 17.40 -20.44
C SER A 16 49.77 17.96 -19.85
N THR A 17 48.96 18.43 -20.73
CA THR A 17 47.65 19.03 -20.52
C THR A 17 46.76 18.10 -19.74
N ARG A 18 46.53 18.37 -18.46
CA ARG A 18 45.41 17.84 -17.70
C ARG A 18 44.16 18.69 -18.02
N ARG A 19 43.15 18.08 -18.61
CA ARG A 19 41.83 18.66 -18.65
C ARG A 19 41.32 18.66 -17.20
N ASP A 20 40.94 19.83 -16.72
CA ASP A 20 40.19 20.00 -15.48
C ASP A 20 38.87 19.24 -15.57
N PRO A 21 38.45 18.49 -14.55
CA PRO A 21 37.09 18.04 -14.47
C PRO A 21 36.19 19.25 -14.18
N SER A 22 35.12 19.39 -14.94
CA SER A 22 34.06 20.36 -14.74
C SER A 22 33.59 20.40 -13.29
N PRO A 23 33.16 21.54 -12.75
CA PRO A 23 32.72 21.66 -11.38
C PRO A 23 31.49 20.75 -11.17
N THR A 24 31.66 19.75 -10.32
CA THR A 24 30.56 18.99 -9.74
C THR A 24 29.68 19.98 -8.98
N GLU A 25 28.42 20.09 -9.39
CA GLU A 25 27.42 20.81 -8.61
C GLU A 25 27.45 20.33 -7.16
N PRO A 26 27.32 21.24 -6.19
CA PRO A 26 27.42 20.88 -4.80
C PRO A 26 26.27 19.92 -4.46
N VAL A 27 26.61 18.74 -3.97
CA VAL A 27 25.70 17.90 -3.20
C VAL A 27 25.10 18.81 -2.12
N VAL A 28 23.84 19.13 -2.24
CA VAL A 28 23.10 19.90 -1.24
C VAL A 28 23.08 19.05 0.03
N ARG A 29 24.11 19.17 0.86
CA ARG A 29 23.98 18.88 2.27
C ARG A 29 22.97 19.89 2.79
N LEU A 30 21.80 19.43 3.16
CA LEU A 30 20.87 20.20 4.00
C LEU A 30 21.67 20.54 5.27
N SER A 31 22.41 21.66 5.21
CA SER A 31 23.12 22.17 6.36
C SER A 31 22.08 22.47 7.43
N ARG A 32 22.36 22.10 8.68
CA ARG A 32 21.70 22.69 9.87
C ARG A 32 21.95 24.21 9.84
N ARG A 33 21.28 24.92 8.93
CA ARG A 33 21.18 26.37 8.99
C ARG A 33 20.25 26.68 10.17
N LYS A 34 20.62 27.69 10.94
CA LYS A 34 19.85 28.29 12.03
C LYS A 34 18.44 28.60 11.51
N TYR A 35 17.54 27.64 11.67
CA TYR A 35 16.11 27.86 11.56
C TYR A 35 15.68 28.54 12.86
N GLY A 36 14.68 29.43 12.77
CA GLY A 36 14.13 30.10 13.94
C GLY A 36 13.72 29.11 15.02
N GLU A 37 13.68 29.52 16.27
CA GLU A 37 13.52 28.70 17.48
C GLU A 37 12.25 27.84 17.53
N HIS A 38 11.42 27.75 16.47
CA HIS A 38 10.11 27.09 16.45
C HIS A 38 9.87 26.08 15.32
N MET A 39 10.82 25.85 14.38
CA MET A 39 10.59 24.91 13.27
C MET A 39 11.01 23.49 13.64
N LYS A 40 10.05 22.55 13.67
CA LYS A 40 10.35 21.14 13.87
C LYS A 40 10.87 20.46 12.61
N THR A 41 11.61 19.36 12.78
CA THR A 41 12.23 18.65 11.67
C THR A 41 11.22 17.93 10.80
N ALA A 42 10.16 17.35 11.39
CA ALA A 42 9.17 16.58 10.64
C ALA A 42 7.75 16.70 11.20
N CYS A 43 6.77 16.45 10.32
CA CYS A 43 5.38 16.24 10.64
C CYS A 43 4.92 14.88 10.11
N VAL A 44 4.22 14.08 10.92
CA VAL A 44 3.58 12.82 10.50
C VAL A 44 2.07 13.02 10.47
N ILE A 45 1.42 12.64 9.36
CA ILE A 45 -0.02 12.77 9.15
C ILE A 45 -0.68 11.39 9.13
N GLY A 46 -1.44 11.07 10.17
CA GLY A 46 -2.17 9.82 10.36
C GLY A 46 -1.44 8.80 11.24
N ALA A 47 -2.19 8.05 12.04
CA ALA A 47 -1.71 7.02 12.97
C ALA A 47 -2.18 5.60 12.61
N GLY A 48 -2.38 5.33 11.33
CA GLY A 48 -2.54 3.98 10.80
C GLY A 48 -1.21 3.22 10.70
N ALA A 49 -1.21 2.04 10.08
CA ALA A 49 -0.01 1.21 9.95
C ALA A 49 1.23 1.96 9.40
N ALA A 50 1.06 2.80 8.39
CA ALA A 50 2.18 3.56 7.82
C ALA A 50 2.67 4.67 8.74
N GLY A 51 1.75 5.34 9.47
CA GLY A 51 2.08 6.38 10.44
C GLY A 51 2.83 5.83 11.65
N LEU A 52 2.40 4.66 12.17
CA LEU A 52 3.08 3.98 13.27
C LEU A 52 4.52 3.61 12.91
N ALA A 53 4.74 3.06 11.72
CA ALA A 53 6.07 2.77 11.22
C ALA A 53 6.92 4.05 11.07
N ALA A 54 6.31 5.14 10.54
CA ALA A 54 6.97 6.43 10.37
C ALA A 54 7.36 7.04 11.72
N GLY A 55 6.41 7.13 12.66
CA GLY A 55 6.65 7.67 14.00
C GLY A 55 7.76 6.91 14.75
N LYS A 56 7.75 5.56 14.65
CA LYS A 56 8.83 4.74 15.23
C LYS A 56 10.18 5.06 14.60
N ALA A 57 10.26 5.10 13.27
CA ALA A 57 11.54 5.36 12.58
C ALA A 57 12.13 6.73 12.89
N LEU A 58 11.28 7.75 13.09
CA LEU A 58 11.70 9.09 13.51
C LEU A 58 12.14 9.09 14.98
N ALA A 59 11.39 8.43 15.86
CA ALA A 59 11.70 8.31 17.28
C ALA A 59 13.03 7.57 17.51
N ASP A 60 13.27 6.47 16.81
CA ASP A 60 14.52 5.69 16.89
C ASP A 60 15.77 6.50 16.48
N ARG A 61 15.60 7.64 15.78
CA ARG A 61 16.65 8.53 15.31
C ARG A 61 16.73 9.86 16.05
N ASP A 62 15.98 9.98 17.14
CA ASP A 62 15.86 11.23 17.93
C ASP A 62 15.53 12.45 17.04
N ILE A 63 14.74 12.25 15.99
CA ILE A 63 14.24 13.33 15.14
C ILE A 63 13.09 14.01 15.88
N ASP A 64 13.11 15.36 15.97
CA ASP A 64 12.02 16.14 16.53
C ASP A 64 10.87 16.25 15.53
N PHE A 65 9.65 15.80 15.89
CA PHE A 65 8.48 15.80 15.03
C PHE A 65 7.17 16.02 15.80
N ASP A 66 6.18 16.54 15.08
CA ASP A 66 4.78 16.48 15.49
C ASP A 66 4.07 15.35 14.75
N TRP A 67 3.03 14.81 15.39
CA TRP A 67 2.27 13.71 14.82
C TRP A 67 0.77 13.93 15.06
N PHE A 68 0.00 14.03 13.99
CA PHE A 68 -1.43 14.32 14.02
C PHE A 68 -2.26 13.15 13.53
N GLU A 69 -3.25 12.76 14.31
CA GLU A 69 -4.29 11.81 13.96
C GLU A 69 -5.65 12.49 14.07
N LYS A 70 -6.46 12.36 13.01
CA LYS A 70 -7.80 12.96 12.93
C LYS A 70 -8.76 12.34 13.93
N GLY A 71 -8.63 11.03 14.21
CA GLY A 71 -9.48 10.29 15.14
C GLY A 71 -8.87 10.17 16.54
N SER A 72 -9.54 9.38 17.37
CA SER A 72 -9.12 9.09 18.74
C SER A 72 -8.36 7.79 18.93
N TYR A 73 -8.11 7.03 17.84
CA TYR A 73 -7.48 5.71 17.86
C TYR A 73 -6.27 5.61 16.96
N VAL A 74 -5.33 4.73 17.30
CA VAL A 74 -4.31 4.23 16.37
C VAL A 74 -4.86 3.05 15.56
N GLY A 75 -4.18 2.67 14.46
CA GLY A 75 -4.55 1.49 13.67
C GLY A 75 -5.37 1.79 12.40
N GLY A 76 -5.85 3.03 12.23
CA GLY A 76 -6.49 3.51 11.00
C GLY A 76 -7.73 2.66 10.62
N LEU A 77 -7.73 2.07 9.41
CA LEU A 77 -8.86 1.32 8.86
C LEU A 77 -9.20 0.02 9.62
N TRP A 78 -8.29 -0.49 10.47
CA TRP A 78 -8.50 -1.71 11.25
C TRP A 78 -9.32 -1.49 12.52
N GLN A 79 -9.43 -0.26 12.98
CA GLN A 79 -10.32 0.11 14.08
C GLN A 79 -11.75 0.23 13.55
N ILE A 80 -12.61 -0.72 13.91
CA ILE A 80 -14.00 -0.77 13.41
C ILE A 80 -14.83 0.44 13.84
N ASP A 81 -14.54 0.96 15.04
CA ASP A 81 -15.22 2.11 15.64
C ASP A 81 -14.43 3.41 15.48
N ASN A 82 -13.52 3.47 14.49
CA ASN A 82 -12.70 4.66 14.27
C ASN A 82 -13.56 5.86 13.88
N ASP A 83 -13.46 6.91 14.65
CA ASP A 83 -14.23 8.16 14.51
C ASP A 83 -13.64 9.15 13.48
N ASN A 84 -12.54 8.77 12.82
CA ASN A 84 -11.92 9.57 11.76
C ASN A 84 -12.57 9.42 10.37
N GLY A 85 -13.59 8.56 10.23
CA GLY A 85 -14.25 8.24 8.96
C GLY A 85 -13.43 7.34 8.03
N GLY A 86 -12.33 6.76 8.49
CA GLY A 86 -11.46 5.84 7.74
C GLY A 86 -11.66 4.37 8.07
N ALA A 87 -12.60 4.03 8.97
CA ALA A 87 -12.91 2.65 9.34
C ALA A 87 -13.46 1.87 8.14
N ALA A 88 -12.81 0.77 7.79
CA ALA A 88 -13.26 -0.13 6.72
C ALA A 88 -13.29 -1.60 7.18
N ALA A 89 -13.06 -1.85 8.47
CA ALA A 89 -13.19 -3.17 9.07
C ALA A 89 -14.66 -3.56 9.27
N TYR A 90 -14.94 -4.85 9.24
CA TYR A 90 -16.24 -5.47 9.49
C TYR A 90 -16.06 -6.72 10.36
N HIS A 91 -17.11 -7.16 11.05
CA HIS A 91 -17.01 -8.19 12.09
C HIS A 91 -16.44 -9.53 11.61
N SER A 92 -16.68 -9.91 10.37
CA SER A 92 -16.13 -11.15 9.78
C SER A 92 -14.74 -10.98 9.18
N LEU A 93 -14.15 -9.77 9.17
CA LEU A 93 -12.87 -9.52 8.52
C LEU A 93 -11.72 -10.26 9.21
N HIS A 94 -10.98 -11.00 8.42
CA HIS A 94 -9.71 -11.62 8.78
C HIS A 94 -8.62 -11.16 7.80
N LEU A 95 -7.39 -11.20 8.24
CA LEU A 95 -6.26 -10.97 7.33
C LEU A 95 -6.33 -11.88 6.10
N ASN A 96 -5.95 -11.33 4.95
CA ASN A 96 -5.81 -12.07 3.68
C ASN A 96 -4.37 -12.55 3.42
N SER A 97 -3.44 -12.12 4.26
CA SER A 97 -2.05 -12.61 4.33
C SER A 97 -1.80 -13.19 5.72
N SER A 98 -0.94 -14.18 5.79
CA SER A 98 -0.68 -14.87 7.06
C SER A 98 0.01 -13.95 8.08
N ARG A 99 -0.20 -14.24 9.36
CA ARG A 99 0.37 -13.54 10.51
C ARG A 99 1.86 -13.20 10.33
N PRO A 100 2.77 -14.17 10.06
CA PRO A 100 4.20 -13.87 9.93
C PRO A 100 4.56 -13.08 8.66
N ARG A 101 3.62 -12.91 7.71
CA ARG A 101 3.79 -12.06 6.53
C ARG A 101 3.18 -10.67 6.69
N THR A 102 2.41 -10.47 7.75
CA THR A 102 1.68 -9.22 7.99
C THR A 102 2.30 -8.38 9.11
N GLN A 103 2.94 -9.00 10.06
CA GLN A 103 3.59 -8.33 11.18
C GLN A 103 4.72 -7.38 10.74
N TYR A 104 4.98 -6.35 11.54
CA TYR A 104 6.18 -5.54 11.37
C TYR A 104 7.44 -6.37 11.60
N PRO A 105 8.53 -6.17 10.84
CA PRO A 105 9.80 -6.81 11.09
C PRO A 105 10.36 -6.58 12.50
N SER A 106 10.11 -5.42 13.09
CA SER A 106 10.60 -5.06 14.42
C SER A 106 9.71 -5.52 15.56
N TYR A 107 8.45 -5.94 15.28
CA TYR A 107 7.47 -6.32 16.29
C TYR A 107 6.63 -7.50 15.84
N PRO A 108 6.98 -8.73 16.20
CA PRO A 108 6.24 -9.91 15.82
C PRO A 108 4.84 -9.95 16.49
N MET A 109 3.84 -10.41 15.74
CA MET A 109 2.53 -10.77 16.33
C MET A 109 2.68 -12.02 17.23
N PRO A 110 1.87 -12.17 18.30
CA PRO A 110 1.89 -13.32 19.18
C PRO A 110 1.81 -14.66 18.41
N GLU A 111 2.63 -15.63 18.80
CA GLU A 111 2.74 -16.92 18.09
C GLU A 111 1.51 -17.80 18.25
N ASP A 112 0.75 -17.60 19.31
CA ASP A 112 -0.50 -18.31 19.63
C ASP A 112 -1.72 -17.78 18.87
N TRP A 113 -1.57 -16.67 18.13
CA TRP A 113 -2.63 -16.19 17.25
C TRP A 113 -2.81 -17.07 16.02
N ALA A 114 -4.03 -17.10 15.48
CA ALA A 114 -4.34 -17.81 14.25
C ALA A 114 -3.43 -17.38 13.09
N ASP A 115 -3.30 -18.24 12.08
CA ASP A 115 -2.56 -17.91 10.84
C ASP A 115 -3.08 -16.64 10.16
N TYR A 116 -4.38 -16.39 10.24
CA TYR A 116 -5.09 -15.23 9.68
C TYR A 116 -5.89 -14.54 10.79
N PRO A 117 -5.26 -13.68 11.60
CA PRO A 117 -5.93 -12.99 12.69
C PRO A 117 -7.16 -12.19 12.24
N PRO A 118 -8.22 -12.14 13.06
CA PRO A 118 -9.37 -11.28 12.83
C PRO A 118 -9.03 -9.81 13.06
N TYR A 119 -9.87 -8.92 12.53
CA TYR A 119 -9.67 -7.46 12.56
C TYR A 119 -9.35 -6.92 13.95
N TYR A 120 -10.02 -7.39 15.00
CA TYR A 120 -9.84 -6.89 16.35
C TYR A 120 -8.46 -7.25 16.94
N GLN A 121 -7.89 -8.40 16.58
CA GLN A 121 -6.50 -8.72 16.93
C GLN A 121 -5.51 -7.84 16.17
N VAL A 122 -5.79 -7.50 14.92
CA VAL A 122 -4.94 -6.58 14.15
C VAL A 122 -5.03 -5.17 14.71
N ALA A 123 -6.21 -4.72 15.11
CA ALA A 123 -6.39 -3.45 15.80
C ALA A 123 -5.59 -3.43 17.12
N GLN A 124 -5.73 -4.46 17.95
CA GLN A 124 -4.98 -4.61 19.21
C GLN A 124 -3.47 -4.63 18.96
N TYR A 125 -3.00 -5.30 17.90
CA TYR A 125 -1.59 -5.32 17.55
C TYR A 125 -1.02 -3.91 17.28
N PHE A 126 -1.77 -3.02 16.67
CA PHE A 126 -1.32 -1.64 16.46
C PHE A 126 -1.34 -0.81 17.76
N GLU A 127 -2.31 -1.05 18.63
CA GLU A 127 -2.33 -0.46 19.97
C GLU A 127 -1.10 -0.90 20.77
N ASP A 128 -0.85 -2.22 20.82
CA ASP A 128 0.30 -2.81 21.51
C ASP A 128 1.63 -2.32 20.93
N PHE A 129 1.71 -2.15 19.61
CA PHE A 129 2.89 -1.57 18.94
C PHE A 129 3.14 -0.14 19.39
N ALA A 130 2.10 0.70 19.41
CA ALA A 130 2.21 2.09 19.82
C ALA A 130 2.65 2.21 21.28
N ASP A 131 2.11 1.37 22.16
CA ASP A 131 2.44 1.36 23.59
C ASP A 131 3.84 0.80 23.84
N HIS A 132 4.21 -0.30 23.18
CA HIS A 132 5.52 -0.95 23.32
C HIS A 132 6.69 0.00 22.98
N PHE A 133 6.52 0.84 21.95
CA PHE A 133 7.56 1.79 21.52
C PHE A 133 7.36 3.20 22.11
N GLY A 134 6.41 3.41 23.04
CA GLY A 134 6.13 4.71 23.64
C GLY A 134 5.71 5.78 22.62
N LEU A 135 4.97 5.37 21.59
CA LEU A 135 4.58 6.24 20.48
C LEU A 135 3.29 7.00 20.76
N ARG A 136 2.38 6.40 21.55
CA ARG A 136 1.06 6.97 21.84
C ARG A 136 1.13 8.40 22.36
N GLU A 137 2.05 8.67 23.29
CA GLU A 137 2.23 9.99 23.90
C GLU A 137 2.73 11.06 22.93
N ARG A 138 3.23 10.64 21.75
CA ARG A 138 3.71 11.53 20.69
C ARG A 138 2.62 11.91 19.69
N ILE A 139 1.44 11.26 19.77
CA ILE A 139 0.34 11.49 18.83
C ILE A 139 -0.60 12.54 19.39
N THR A 140 -0.85 13.57 18.62
CA THR A 140 -1.94 14.53 18.88
C THR A 140 -3.20 14.02 18.19
N PHE A 141 -4.05 13.34 18.98
CA PHE A 141 -5.33 12.80 18.52
C PHE A 141 -6.38 13.91 18.33
N ASN A 142 -7.47 13.56 17.66
CA ASN A 142 -8.61 14.45 17.36
C ASN A 142 -8.18 15.75 16.65
N THR A 143 -7.08 15.69 15.90
CA THR A 143 -6.50 16.83 15.22
C THR A 143 -6.25 16.48 13.75
N ALA A 144 -7.15 16.96 12.87
CA ALA A 144 -7.00 16.80 11.45
C ALA A 144 -5.97 17.78 10.88
N VAL A 145 -5.16 17.32 9.93
CA VAL A 145 -4.41 18.22 9.05
C VAL A 145 -5.34 18.66 7.93
N GLU A 146 -5.55 19.97 7.82
CA GLU A 146 -6.46 20.57 6.84
C GLU A 146 -5.74 21.11 5.61
N LYS A 147 -4.48 21.55 5.78
CA LYS A 147 -3.69 22.11 4.68
C LYS A 147 -2.21 21.84 4.84
N VAL A 148 -1.53 21.56 3.73
CA VAL A 148 -0.07 21.41 3.64
C VAL A 148 0.41 22.17 2.41
N GLU A 149 1.26 23.16 2.60
CA GLU A 149 1.77 24.02 1.53
C GLU A 149 3.29 24.16 1.58
N PRO A 150 3.97 24.17 0.40
CA PRO A 150 5.38 24.51 0.36
C PRO A 150 5.56 26.03 0.46
N VAL A 151 6.40 26.48 1.39
CA VAL A 151 6.76 27.90 1.56
C VAL A 151 8.28 28.03 1.57
N GLY A 152 8.84 28.53 0.46
CA GLY A 152 10.30 28.63 0.32
C GLY A 152 10.98 27.26 0.35
N ASP A 153 11.73 26.98 1.43
CA ASP A 153 12.47 25.73 1.63
C ASP A 153 11.89 24.83 2.73
N HIS A 154 10.67 25.12 3.21
CA HIS A 154 9.97 24.39 4.26
C HIS A 154 8.50 24.14 3.89
N TRP A 155 7.78 23.46 4.77
CA TRP A 155 6.37 23.13 4.66
C TRP A 155 5.58 23.80 5.77
N GLU A 156 4.50 24.47 5.43
CA GLU A 156 3.50 24.91 6.39
C GLU A 156 2.38 23.88 6.48
N VAL A 157 2.04 23.49 7.71
CA VAL A 157 0.96 22.53 8.01
C VAL A 157 -0.06 23.21 8.91
N THR A 158 -1.29 23.35 8.41
CA THR A 158 -2.43 23.87 9.18
C THR A 158 -3.29 22.72 9.67
N THR A 159 -3.61 22.75 10.96
CA THR A 159 -4.41 21.75 11.65
C THR A 159 -5.78 22.28 12.04
N SER A 160 -6.73 21.38 12.35
CA SER A 160 -8.14 21.71 12.67
C SER A 160 -8.34 22.55 13.93
N ASP A 161 -7.31 22.70 14.76
CA ASP A 161 -7.27 23.66 15.88
C ASP A 161 -6.94 25.10 15.44
N GLY A 162 -6.79 25.32 14.13
CA GLY A 162 -6.48 26.62 13.52
C GLY A 162 -5.01 27.03 13.61
N GLN A 163 -4.13 26.15 14.09
CA GLN A 163 -2.70 26.45 14.18
C GLN A 163 -1.99 26.09 12.88
N THR A 164 -1.04 26.93 12.48
CA THR A 164 -0.10 26.65 11.39
C THR A 164 1.30 26.51 11.96
N ARG A 165 2.00 25.44 11.56
CA ARG A 165 3.35 25.13 12.04
C ARG A 165 4.27 24.83 10.84
N GLU A 166 5.55 25.09 11.00
CA GLU A 166 6.58 24.94 9.96
C GLU A 166 7.40 23.67 10.17
N TYR A 167 7.68 22.95 9.07
CA TYR A 167 8.45 21.71 9.09
C TYR A 167 9.38 21.62 7.89
N SER A 168 10.56 21.02 8.09
CA SER A 168 11.45 20.68 6.97
C SER A 168 10.95 19.48 6.17
N ASN A 169 10.16 18.58 6.81
CA ASN A 169 9.71 17.32 6.24
C ASN A 169 8.27 17.01 6.63
N VAL A 170 7.48 16.49 5.69
CA VAL A 170 6.10 16.02 5.94
C VAL A 170 5.95 14.59 5.45
N LEU A 171 5.54 13.69 6.35
CA LEU A 171 5.30 12.27 6.07
C LEU A 171 3.78 12.04 6.00
N VAL A 172 3.27 11.86 4.80
CA VAL A 172 1.84 11.64 4.51
C VAL A 172 1.52 10.17 4.68
N ALA A 173 0.84 9.80 5.76
CA ALA A 173 0.47 8.44 6.14
C ALA A 173 -1.04 8.27 6.38
N ASN A 174 -1.87 9.10 5.70
CA ASN A 174 -3.32 9.13 5.87
C ASN A 174 -4.07 7.94 5.25
N GLY A 175 -3.36 7.03 4.57
CA GLY A 175 -3.94 5.88 3.88
C GLY A 175 -4.62 6.23 2.55
N HIS A 176 -5.12 5.19 1.87
CA HIS A 176 -5.74 5.33 0.53
C HIS A 176 -7.06 4.54 0.37
N HIS A 177 -7.73 4.20 1.48
CA HIS A 177 -8.99 3.47 1.49
C HIS A 177 -10.09 4.26 2.24
N SER A 178 -10.06 5.59 2.21
CA SER A 178 -11.05 6.45 2.87
C SER A 178 -12.03 7.14 1.91
N SER A 179 -11.79 7.06 0.58
CA SER A 179 -12.66 7.68 -0.43
C SER A 179 -13.29 6.61 -1.33
N PRO A 180 -14.53 6.15 -1.05
CA PRO A 180 -15.24 5.15 -1.83
C PRO A 180 -15.36 5.54 -3.31
N LYS A 181 -15.15 4.56 -4.20
CA LYS A 181 -15.36 4.73 -5.64
C LYS A 181 -16.68 4.07 -6.05
N ILE A 182 -17.70 4.86 -6.32
CA ILE A 182 -19.00 4.39 -6.79
C ILE A 182 -19.09 4.65 -8.30
N PRO A 183 -19.15 3.61 -9.16
CA PRO A 183 -19.36 3.78 -10.58
C PRO A 183 -20.78 4.24 -10.88
N HIS A 184 -20.93 4.96 -11.98
CA HIS A 184 -22.25 5.33 -12.49
C HIS A 184 -22.77 4.24 -13.43
N PHE A 185 -23.99 3.80 -13.21
CA PHE A 185 -24.74 2.91 -14.09
C PHE A 185 -25.96 3.64 -14.67
N ALA A 186 -26.42 3.23 -15.83
CA ALA A 186 -27.65 3.77 -16.41
C ALA A 186 -28.89 3.43 -15.55
N GLY A 187 -29.89 4.29 -15.56
CA GLY A 187 -31.12 4.12 -14.79
C GLY A 187 -30.95 4.48 -13.31
N GLU A 188 -31.93 4.08 -12.50
CA GLU A 188 -31.98 4.39 -11.07
C GLU A 188 -32.36 3.14 -10.28
N PHE A 189 -31.62 2.90 -9.20
CA PHE A 189 -31.93 1.87 -8.22
C PHE A 189 -32.71 2.49 -7.06
N THR A 190 -33.87 1.91 -6.71
CA THR A 190 -34.74 2.45 -5.67
C THR A 190 -34.64 1.73 -4.34
N GLY A 191 -33.88 0.63 -4.29
CA GLY A 191 -33.57 -0.11 -3.06
C GLY A 191 -32.47 0.54 -2.23
N GLU A 192 -32.03 -0.16 -1.19
CA GLU A 192 -30.90 0.25 -0.35
C GLU A 192 -29.56 0.05 -1.06
N SER A 193 -28.68 1.03 -0.98
CA SER A 193 -27.35 0.86 -1.55
C SER A 193 -26.28 1.53 -0.67
N PHE A 194 -25.13 0.87 -0.54
CA PHE A 194 -23.98 1.39 0.19
C PHE A 194 -22.65 0.85 -0.36
N HIS A 195 -21.57 1.53 -0.03
CA HIS A 195 -20.24 1.03 -0.38
C HIS A 195 -19.74 0.02 0.66
N ALA A 196 -18.89 -0.93 0.25
CA ALA A 196 -18.25 -1.90 1.15
C ALA A 196 -17.48 -1.25 2.32
N HIS A 197 -17.13 0.03 2.21
CA HIS A 197 -16.57 0.84 3.28
C HIS A 197 -17.50 0.96 4.49
N ASP A 198 -18.80 1.02 4.25
CA ASP A 198 -19.83 1.22 5.27
C ASP A 198 -20.37 -0.10 5.82
N TYR A 199 -19.98 -1.23 5.21
CA TYR A 199 -20.38 -2.55 5.67
C TYR A 199 -19.74 -2.88 7.03
N ARG A 200 -20.54 -3.40 7.97
CA ARG A 200 -20.08 -3.81 9.31
C ARG A 200 -20.49 -5.22 9.68
N ASP A 201 -21.72 -5.61 9.36
CA ASP A 201 -22.31 -6.86 9.87
C ASP A 201 -23.28 -7.49 8.86
N LEU A 202 -23.32 -8.84 8.86
CA LEU A 202 -24.17 -9.61 7.94
C LEU A 202 -25.67 -9.52 8.25
N SER A 203 -26.08 -8.99 9.41
CA SER A 203 -27.50 -8.87 9.80
C SER A 203 -28.31 -7.98 8.85
N VAL A 204 -27.66 -7.02 8.18
CA VAL A 204 -28.30 -6.15 7.18
C VAL A 204 -28.88 -6.92 5.99
N PHE A 205 -28.41 -8.13 5.73
CA PHE A 205 -28.79 -8.96 4.59
C PHE A 205 -29.93 -9.96 4.88
N ALA A 206 -30.40 -10.03 6.13
CA ALA A 206 -31.37 -11.05 6.54
C ALA A 206 -32.67 -11.01 5.68
N GLY A 207 -32.93 -12.12 4.95
CA GLY A 207 -34.10 -12.26 4.08
C GLY A 207 -34.18 -11.31 2.89
N LYS A 208 -33.04 -10.73 2.47
CA LYS A 208 -32.91 -9.80 1.35
C LYS A 208 -32.30 -10.45 0.11
N ARG A 209 -32.63 -9.93 -1.06
CA ARG A 209 -31.90 -10.25 -2.31
C ARG A 209 -30.78 -9.23 -2.47
N VAL A 210 -29.57 -9.72 -2.42
CA VAL A 210 -28.36 -8.88 -2.33
C VAL A 210 -27.55 -8.96 -3.62
N LEU A 211 -27.20 -7.81 -4.18
CA LEU A 211 -26.23 -7.70 -5.28
C LEU A 211 -24.93 -7.08 -4.75
N VAL A 212 -23.85 -7.81 -4.85
CA VAL A 212 -22.50 -7.29 -4.59
C VAL A 212 -21.81 -7.00 -5.92
N ILE A 213 -21.33 -5.77 -6.11
CA ILE A 213 -20.67 -5.31 -7.33
C ILE A 213 -19.17 -5.26 -7.11
N GLY A 214 -18.44 -6.15 -7.79
CA GLY A 214 -16.99 -6.26 -7.70
C GLY A 214 -16.50 -7.48 -6.95
N VAL A 215 -15.46 -8.11 -7.51
CA VAL A 215 -14.86 -9.38 -7.04
C VAL A 215 -13.48 -9.18 -6.41
N GLY A 216 -13.26 -8.04 -5.76
CA GLY A 216 -12.13 -7.82 -4.87
C GLY A 216 -12.29 -8.58 -3.55
N ASN A 217 -11.30 -8.50 -2.65
CA ASN A 217 -11.36 -9.19 -1.37
C ASN A 217 -12.64 -8.85 -0.59
N SER A 218 -12.96 -7.56 -0.43
CA SER A 218 -14.21 -7.14 0.27
C SER A 218 -15.46 -7.67 -0.42
N GLY A 219 -15.54 -7.62 -1.76
CA GLY A 219 -16.72 -8.12 -2.48
C GLY A 219 -16.94 -9.62 -2.31
N MET A 220 -15.88 -10.41 -2.30
CA MET A 220 -15.99 -11.85 -2.06
C MET A 220 -16.35 -12.17 -0.61
N ASP A 221 -15.74 -11.49 0.36
CA ASP A 221 -16.06 -11.68 1.78
C ASP A 221 -17.52 -11.31 2.06
N ILE A 222 -17.98 -10.13 1.58
CA ILE A 222 -19.34 -9.66 1.78
C ILE A 222 -20.36 -10.57 1.08
N ALA A 223 -20.07 -11.08 -0.12
CA ALA A 223 -20.94 -12.04 -0.79
C ALA A 223 -21.06 -13.35 -0.01
N CYS A 224 -19.93 -13.84 0.55
CA CYS A 224 -19.94 -15.02 1.43
C CYS A 224 -20.70 -14.78 2.74
N ASP A 225 -20.61 -13.58 3.32
CA ASP A 225 -21.38 -13.20 4.49
C ASP A 225 -22.88 -13.13 4.19
N ALA A 226 -23.26 -12.48 3.09
CA ALA A 226 -24.64 -12.39 2.64
C ALA A 226 -25.24 -13.80 2.41
N ALA A 227 -24.47 -14.73 1.85
CA ALA A 227 -24.89 -16.10 1.60
C ALA A 227 -25.29 -16.90 2.85
N ARG A 228 -25.01 -16.38 4.06
CA ARG A 228 -25.38 -17.03 5.32
C ARG A 228 -26.82 -16.76 5.76
N ASN A 229 -27.43 -15.65 5.34
CA ASN A 229 -28.77 -15.28 5.82
C ASN A 229 -29.62 -14.47 4.81
N ALA A 230 -29.09 -14.14 3.64
CA ALA A 230 -29.85 -13.52 2.57
C ALA A 230 -30.80 -14.53 1.88
N GLU A 231 -31.86 -14.05 1.24
CA GLU A 231 -32.72 -14.85 0.40
C GLU A 231 -32.03 -15.26 -0.91
N ALA A 232 -31.29 -14.34 -1.52
CA ALA A 232 -30.50 -14.59 -2.72
C ALA A 232 -29.28 -13.67 -2.75
N VAL A 233 -28.16 -14.18 -3.29
CA VAL A 233 -26.92 -13.40 -3.45
C VAL A 233 -26.41 -13.46 -4.87
N TYR A 234 -26.26 -12.30 -5.47
CA TYR A 234 -25.65 -12.09 -6.78
C TYR A 234 -24.29 -11.41 -6.63
N LEU A 235 -23.27 -11.93 -7.29
CA LEU A 235 -21.94 -11.33 -7.31
C LEU A 235 -21.58 -10.95 -8.74
N SER A 236 -21.59 -9.65 -9.03
CA SER A 236 -21.36 -9.12 -10.38
C SER A 236 -19.89 -8.77 -10.61
N THR A 237 -19.42 -9.11 -11.81
CA THR A 237 -18.06 -8.78 -12.25
C THR A 237 -17.97 -8.50 -13.74
N ARG A 238 -17.19 -7.49 -14.12
CA ARG A 238 -16.89 -7.16 -15.52
C ARG A 238 -15.94 -8.17 -16.17
N HIS A 239 -15.02 -8.73 -15.38
CA HIS A 239 -13.95 -9.63 -15.84
C HIS A 239 -13.78 -10.77 -14.85
N GLY A 240 -13.41 -11.93 -15.36
CA GLY A 240 -13.03 -13.04 -14.50
C GLY A 240 -11.76 -12.73 -13.70
N VAL A 241 -11.67 -13.30 -12.49
CA VAL A 241 -10.55 -13.09 -11.58
C VAL A 241 -9.89 -14.40 -11.18
N HIS A 242 -8.62 -14.31 -10.82
CA HIS A 242 -7.93 -15.40 -10.17
C HIS A 242 -8.21 -15.37 -8.66
N VAL A 243 -8.80 -16.42 -8.15
CA VAL A 243 -9.03 -16.61 -6.71
C VAL A 243 -7.92 -17.50 -6.16
N ILE A 244 -7.18 -16.99 -5.19
CA ILE A 244 -6.11 -17.71 -4.51
C ILE A 244 -6.66 -18.26 -3.19
N PRO A 245 -6.46 -19.53 -2.87
CA PRO A 245 -6.86 -20.09 -1.58
C PRO A 245 -5.95 -19.58 -0.46
N LYS A 246 -6.45 -19.51 0.76
CA LYS A 246 -5.63 -19.16 1.94
C LYS A 246 -4.54 -20.21 2.20
N TYR A 247 -4.84 -21.49 1.94
CA TYR A 247 -3.91 -22.61 2.15
C TYR A 247 -3.65 -23.38 0.86
N ALA A 248 -2.39 -23.78 0.68
CA ALA A 248 -1.98 -24.72 -0.35
C ALA A 248 -0.86 -25.62 0.20
N LEU A 249 -0.88 -26.90 -0.13
CA LEU A 249 0.11 -27.88 0.33
C LEU A 249 0.28 -27.90 1.87
N GLY A 250 -0.82 -27.68 2.61
CA GLY A 250 -0.84 -27.69 4.08
C GLY A 250 -0.25 -26.46 4.77
N LYS A 251 0.04 -25.38 4.01
CA LYS A 251 0.60 -24.13 4.56
C LYS A 251 -0.15 -22.91 4.00
N PRO A 252 -0.15 -21.78 4.71
CA PRO A 252 -0.57 -20.51 4.14
C PRO A 252 0.17 -20.24 2.83
N VAL A 253 -0.59 -19.88 1.77
CA VAL A 253 -0.05 -19.80 0.41
C VAL A 253 1.06 -18.75 0.26
N ASP A 254 0.99 -17.66 1.01
CA ASP A 254 2.01 -16.60 1.01
C ASP A 254 3.33 -17.03 1.68
N GLN A 255 3.29 -18.06 2.54
CA GLN A 255 4.50 -18.63 3.15
C GLN A 255 5.25 -19.60 2.21
N LEU A 256 4.66 -19.98 1.09
CA LEU A 256 5.36 -20.75 0.06
C LEU A 256 6.38 -19.90 -0.70
N SER A 257 6.29 -18.58 -0.60
CA SER A 257 7.29 -17.65 -1.13
C SER A 257 8.41 -17.38 -0.12
N SER A 258 9.59 -17.04 -0.62
CA SER A 258 10.76 -16.74 0.21
C SER A 258 11.54 -15.53 -0.33
N PRO A 259 12.47 -14.94 0.43
CA PRO A 259 13.32 -13.85 -0.06
C PRO A 259 14.09 -14.17 -1.35
N LEU A 260 14.32 -15.45 -1.64
CA LEU A 260 14.96 -15.89 -2.89
C LEU A 260 14.11 -15.52 -4.13
N MET A 261 12.79 -15.36 -3.97
CA MET A 261 11.91 -14.93 -5.06
C MET A 261 12.26 -13.55 -5.62
N ALA A 262 12.94 -12.71 -4.84
CA ALA A 262 13.45 -11.43 -5.34
C ALA A 262 14.47 -11.56 -6.48
N TYR A 263 15.09 -12.73 -6.65
CA TYR A 263 16.09 -13.02 -7.66
C TYR A 263 15.59 -13.94 -8.76
N VAL A 264 14.40 -14.53 -8.63
CA VAL A 264 13.80 -15.40 -9.64
C VAL A 264 13.14 -14.53 -10.72
N PRO A 265 13.37 -14.79 -12.03
CA PRO A 265 12.66 -14.09 -13.09
C PRO A 265 11.14 -14.23 -12.94
N PHE A 266 10.43 -13.11 -13.07
CA PHE A 266 8.98 -13.07 -12.84
C PHE A 266 8.17 -14.12 -13.63
N PRO A 267 8.47 -14.42 -14.92
CA PRO A 267 7.74 -15.46 -15.64
C PRO A 267 7.84 -16.85 -14.99
N VAL A 268 9.00 -17.18 -14.40
CA VAL A 268 9.23 -18.46 -13.71
C VAL A 268 8.45 -18.50 -12.39
N GLU A 269 8.52 -17.43 -11.60
CA GLU A 269 7.74 -17.27 -10.39
C GLU A 269 6.25 -17.43 -10.66
N ARG A 270 5.72 -16.74 -11.69
CA ARG A 270 4.32 -16.83 -12.06
C ARG A 270 3.91 -18.26 -12.44
N LEU A 271 4.71 -18.96 -13.25
CA LEU A 271 4.40 -20.34 -13.62
C LEU A 271 4.35 -21.29 -12.43
N ALA A 272 5.25 -21.09 -11.44
CA ALA A 272 5.23 -21.85 -10.20
C ALA A 272 3.93 -21.58 -9.39
N TYR A 273 3.55 -20.31 -9.25
CA TYR A 273 2.30 -19.94 -8.58
C TYR A 273 1.06 -20.46 -9.33
N GLU A 274 1.02 -20.34 -10.67
CA GLU A 274 -0.08 -20.89 -11.48
C GLU A 274 -0.23 -22.40 -11.27
N ALA A 275 0.88 -23.14 -11.20
CA ALA A 275 0.86 -24.58 -10.92
C ALA A 275 0.32 -24.88 -9.52
N ILE A 276 0.79 -24.17 -8.50
CA ILE A 276 0.33 -24.36 -7.10
C ILE A 276 -1.16 -24.06 -6.98
N VAL A 277 -1.62 -22.90 -7.47
CA VAL A 277 -3.04 -22.52 -7.42
C VAL A 277 -3.90 -23.51 -8.18
N ARG A 278 -3.46 -23.95 -9.38
CA ARG A 278 -4.19 -24.92 -10.19
C ARG A 278 -4.34 -26.29 -9.53
N VAL A 279 -3.32 -26.74 -8.81
CA VAL A 279 -3.40 -27.97 -8.03
C VAL A 279 -4.31 -27.83 -6.82
N ALA A 280 -4.28 -26.66 -6.16
CA ALA A 280 -5.05 -26.41 -4.94
C ALA A 280 -6.55 -26.18 -5.21
N THR A 281 -6.90 -25.43 -6.28
CA THR A 281 -8.30 -24.99 -6.50
C THR A 281 -8.89 -25.37 -7.87
N GLY A 282 -8.09 -25.90 -8.80
CA GLY A 282 -8.52 -26.07 -10.19
C GLY A 282 -8.52 -24.75 -10.98
N ARG A 283 -9.32 -24.70 -12.03
CA ARG A 283 -9.54 -23.44 -12.79
C ARG A 283 -10.80 -22.76 -12.29
N PRO A 284 -10.83 -21.41 -12.20
CA PRO A 284 -12.02 -20.69 -11.76
C PRO A 284 -13.29 -21.08 -12.52
N GLN A 285 -13.20 -21.22 -13.86
CA GLN A 285 -14.35 -21.57 -14.69
C GLN A 285 -14.86 -23.00 -14.48
N ASP A 286 -14.04 -23.91 -14.00
CA ASP A 286 -14.47 -25.29 -13.69
C ASP A 286 -15.31 -25.32 -12.40
N ARG A 287 -15.34 -24.20 -11.67
CA ARG A 287 -16.06 -24.00 -10.39
C ARG A 287 -17.12 -22.89 -10.45
N GLY A 288 -17.62 -22.56 -11.64
CA GLY A 288 -18.70 -21.61 -11.82
C GLY A 288 -18.32 -20.13 -11.83
N LEU A 289 -17.02 -19.78 -11.73
CA LEU A 289 -16.59 -18.41 -11.84
C LEU A 289 -16.29 -18.04 -13.30
N PRO A 290 -16.42 -16.77 -13.71
CA PRO A 290 -16.00 -16.32 -15.03
C PRO A 290 -14.50 -16.58 -15.27
N LYS A 291 -14.17 -17.00 -16.51
CA LYS A 291 -12.79 -17.25 -16.90
C LYS A 291 -11.98 -15.93 -16.83
N PRO A 292 -10.85 -15.90 -16.13
CA PRO A 292 -9.95 -14.74 -16.16
C PRO A 292 -9.45 -14.45 -17.58
N ASP A 293 -9.45 -13.16 -17.95
CA ASP A 293 -8.94 -12.67 -19.26
C ASP A 293 -7.44 -12.34 -19.22
N HIS A 294 -6.81 -12.52 -18.09
CA HIS A 294 -5.41 -12.24 -17.82
C HIS A 294 -4.71 -13.40 -17.12
N LYS A 295 -3.36 -13.38 -17.14
CA LYS A 295 -2.55 -14.38 -16.44
C LYS A 295 -2.52 -14.11 -14.93
N LEU A 296 -2.31 -15.13 -14.13
CA LEU A 296 -2.11 -14.97 -12.69
C LEU A 296 -1.01 -13.93 -12.40
N LEU A 297 -1.18 -13.10 -11.38
CA LEU A 297 -0.32 -11.94 -11.06
C LEU A 297 -0.25 -10.85 -12.15
N GLY A 298 -1.09 -10.93 -13.18
CA GLY A 298 -1.30 -9.84 -14.15
C GLY A 298 -2.35 -8.82 -13.68
N ALA A 299 -3.09 -9.13 -12.63
CA ALA A 299 -3.91 -8.26 -11.82
C ALA A 299 -3.70 -8.64 -10.35
N HIS A 300 -4.16 -7.81 -9.43
CA HIS A 300 -4.16 -8.16 -8.01
C HIS A 300 -5.13 -9.34 -7.80
N PRO A 301 -4.66 -10.53 -7.40
CA PRO A 301 -5.54 -11.65 -7.18
C PRO A 301 -6.41 -11.43 -5.95
N THR A 302 -7.54 -12.07 -5.90
CA THR A 302 -8.39 -12.09 -4.71
C THR A 302 -8.11 -13.34 -3.89
N VAL A 303 -7.99 -13.19 -2.59
CA VAL A 303 -7.78 -14.31 -1.67
C VAL A 303 -9.10 -14.64 -1.00
N SER A 304 -9.63 -15.83 -1.26
CA SER A 304 -10.83 -16.33 -0.59
C SER A 304 -10.71 -17.82 -0.34
N ALA A 305 -11.12 -18.25 0.84
CA ALA A 305 -11.23 -19.67 1.19
C ALA A 305 -12.63 -20.24 0.91
N GLU A 306 -13.65 -19.39 0.91
CA GLU A 306 -15.07 -19.78 0.97
C GLU A 306 -15.83 -19.61 -0.35
N LEU A 307 -15.44 -18.65 -1.20
CA LEU A 307 -16.22 -18.31 -2.39
C LEU A 307 -16.49 -19.49 -3.31
N TYR A 308 -15.50 -20.36 -3.53
CA TYR A 308 -15.68 -21.53 -4.40
C TYR A 308 -16.77 -22.49 -3.90
N ASP A 309 -16.89 -22.66 -2.58
CA ASP A 309 -17.90 -23.52 -1.98
C ASP A 309 -19.28 -22.86 -2.08
N ARG A 310 -19.38 -21.56 -1.82
CA ARG A 310 -20.64 -20.81 -1.94
C ARG A 310 -21.18 -20.78 -3.37
N VAL A 311 -20.33 -20.60 -4.36
CA VAL A 311 -20.72 -20.68 -5.77
C VAL A 311 -21.08 -22.12 -6.15
N GLY A 312 -20.32 -23.11 -5.68
CA GLY A 312 -20.57 -24.53 -5.95
C GLY A 312 -21.88 -25.03 -5.32
N HIS A 313 -22.30 -24.49 -4.20
CA HIS A 313 -23.60 -24.81 -3.54
C HIS A 313 -24.77 -24.04 -4.17
N GLY A 314 -24.51 -23.00 -4.97
CA GLY A 314 -25.54 -22.10 -5.51
C GLY A 314 -25.97 -20.99 -4.55
N ASP A 315 -25.31 -20.86 -3.40
CA ASP A 315 -25.57 -19.81 -2.41
C ASP A 315 -25.18 -18.42 -2.95
N VAL A 316 -24.17 -18.34 -3.83
CA VAL A 316 -23.77 -17.14 -4.56
C VAL A 316 -23.85 -17.38 -6.05
N VAL A 317 -24.64 -16.58 -6.75
CA VAL A 317 -24.80 -16.65 -8.21
C VAL A 317 -23.91 -15.59 -8.86
N MET A 318 -22.99 -16.04 -9.72
CA MET A 318 -22.14 -15.12 -10.47
C MET A 318 -22.95 -14.44 -11.59
N LYS A 319 -22.82 -13.13 -11.69
CA LYS A 319 -23.42 -12.30 -12.74
C LYS A 319 -22.36 -11.52 -13.52
N PRO A 320 -22.59 -11.25 -14.81
CA PRO A 320 -21.72 -10.36 -15.58
C PRO A 320 -21.88 -8.91 -15.14
N ASP A 321 -21.34 -7.96 -15.92
CA ASP A 321 -21.47 -6.53 -15.65
C ASP A 321 -22.92 -6.07 -15.69
N ILE A 322 -23.20 -4.96 -15.03
CA ILE A 322 -24.51 -4.33 -14.99
C ILE A 322 -24.68 -3.48 -16.24
N GLU A 323 -25.79 -3.67 -16.94
CA GLU A 323 -26.23 -2.81 -18.04
C GLU A 323 -26.95 -1.57 -17.49
N ARG A 324 -27.96 -1.77 -16.62
CA ARG A 324 -28.73 -0.69 -16.01
C ARG A 324 -29.52 -1.12 -14.78
N PHE A 325 -29.97 -0.14 -14.03
CA PHE A 325 -30.93 -0.27 -12.96
C PHE A 325 -32.36 0.11 -13.44
N GLU A 326 -33.36 -0.61 -12.98
CA GLU A 326 -34.79 -0.36 -13.27
C GLU A 326 -35.63 -0.49 -11.98
N GLY A 327 -35.59 0.53 -11.13
CA GLY A 327 -36.26 0.48 -9.83
C GLY A 327 -35.61 -0.55 -8.90
N ASP A 328 -36.36 -1.61 -8.54
CA ASP A 328 -35.88 -2.73 -7.72
C ASP A 328 -35.23 -3.87 -8.54
N LYS A 329 -35.02 -3.67 -9.84
CA LYS A 329 -34.45 -4.66 -10.75
C LYS A 329 -33.10 -4.20 -11.31
N VAL A 330 -32.28 -5.19 -11.60
CA VAL A 330 -30.97 -5.00 -12.22
C VAL A 330 -30.89 -5.82 -13.50
N GLU A 331 -30.71 -5.15 -14.64
CA GLU A 331 -30.45 -5.78 -15.93
C GLU A 331 -28.91 -5.91 -16.10
N PHE A 332 -28.49 -7.11 -16.49
CA PHE A 332 -27.09 -7.42 -16.76
C PHE A 332 -26.81 -7.44 -18.28
N VAL A 333 -25.55 -7.26 -18.66
CA VAL A 333 -25.13 -7.20 -20.09
C VAL A 333 -25.41 -8.48 -20.89
N ASP A 334 -25.78 -9.59 -20.24
CA ASP A 334 -26.22 -10.83 -20.88
C ASP A 334 -27.76 -10.87 -21.10
N GLY A 335 -28.45 -9.78 -20.76
CA GLY A 335 -29.91 -9.64 -20.90
C GLY A 335 -30.70 -10.31 -19.76
N THR A 336 -30.03 -10.90 -18.75
CA THR A 336 -30.75 -11.40 -17.56
C THR A 336 -31.12 -10.26 -16.64
N THR A 337 -32.26 -10.42 -15.94
CA THR A 337 -32.77 -9.42 -14.99
C THR A 337 -33.05 -10.08 -13.65
N GLU A 338 -32.59 -9.47 -12.55
CA GLU A 338 -32.83 -9.94 -11.20
C GLU A 338 -33.48 -8.84 -10.36
N ALA A 339 -34.37 -9.24 -9.45
CA ALA A 339 -34.86 -8.34 -8.44
C ALA A 339 -33.94 -8.29 -7.25
N VAL A 340 -33.65 -7.10 -6.76
CA VAL A 340 -32.62 -6.82 -5.75
C VAL A 340 -33.15 -5.84 -4.72
N ASP A 341 -32.92 -6.11 -3.45
CA ASP A 341 -33.30 -5.23 -2.34
C ASP A 341 -32.13 -4.37 -1.88
N ILE A 342 -30.91 -4.91 -1.95
CA ILE A 342 -29.68 -4.23 -1.50
C ILE A 342 -28.60 -4.35 -2.57
N VAL A 343 -27.94 -3.21 -2.87
CA VAL A 343 -26.74 -3.14 -3.71
C VAL A 343 -25.55 -2.74 -2.86
N VAL A 344 -24.51 -3.58 -2.84
CA VAL A 344 -23.23 -3.30 -2.18
C VAL A 344 -22.14 -3.00 -3.22
N TYR A 345 -21.62 -1.79 -3.21
CA TYR A 345 -20.53 -1.38 -4.08
C TYR A 345 -19.19 -1.79 -3.49
N ALA A 346 -18.61 -2.91 -3.92
CA ALA A 346 -17.25 -3.35 -3.56
C ALA A 346 -16.24 -2.96 -4.66
N THR A 347 -16.34 -1.74 -5.12
CA THR A 347 -15.72 -1.21 -6.35
C THR A 347 -14.40 -0.47 -6.11
N GLY A 348 -13.89 -0.54 -4.88
CA GLY A 348 -12.59 0.02 -4.48
C GLY A 348 -12.65 1.49 -4.11
N TYR A 349 -11.49 2.15 -4.11
CA TYR A 349 -11.32 3.49 -3.54
C TYR A 349 -10.54 4.40 -4.49
N ASN A 350 -10.75 5.70 -4.33
CA ASN A 350 -9.89 6.74 -4.89
C ASN A 350 -8.87 7.17 -3.84
N VAL A 351 -7.66 7.50 -4.27
CA VAL A 351 -6.67 8.17 -3.41
C VAL A 351 -7.12 9.60 -3.21
N SER A 352 -7.33 10.00 -1.96
CA SER A 352 -7.79 11.34 -1.57
C SER A 352 -6.77 12.01 -0.65
N LEU A 353 -6.35 13.21 -1.02
CA LEU A 353 -5.35 14.03 -0.33
C LEU A 353 -5.87 15.48 -0.25
N PRO A 354 -7.02 15.75 0.39
CA PRO A 354 -7.66 17.07 0.34
C PRO A 354 -6.77 18.17 0.93
N PHE A 355 -5.95 17.86 1.92
CA PHE A 355 -5.02 18.79 2.54
C PHE A 355 -3.79 19.16 1.65
N LEU A 356 -3.61 18.51 0.51
CA LEU A 356 -2.59 18.80 -0.50
C LEU A 356 -3.19 19.38 -1.80
N GLU A 357 -4.42 19.87 -1.75
CA GLU A 357 -5.07 20.49 -2.92
C GLU A 357 -4.21 21.62 -3.49
N GLY A 358 -4.02 21.60 -4.82
CA GLY A 358 -3.14 22.55 -5.51
C GLY A 358 -1.63 22.27 -5.39
N VAL A 359 -1.20 21.35 -4.50
CA VAL A 359 0.19 20.94 -4.32
C VAL A 359 0.47 19.58 -4.95
N TYR A 360 -0.35 18.58 -4.62
CA TYR A 360 -0.22 17.23 -5.16
C TYR A 360 -1.61 16.56 -5.29
N THR A 361 -2.00 16.26 -6.51
CA THR A 361 -3.28 15.59 -6.80
C THR A 361 -3.04 14.31 -7.57
N PRO A 362 -3.38 13.13 -7.01
CA PRO A 362 -3.30 11.87 -7.74
C PRO A 362 -4.31 11.84 -8.90
N GLU A 363 -3.84 11.66 -10.13
CA GLU A 363 -4.71 11.49 -11.30
C GLU A 363 -5.02 10.01 -11.49
N HIS A 364 -6.31 9.61 -11.42
CA HIS A 364 -6.72 8.20 -11.58
C HIS A 364 -5.91 7.24 -10.69
N ASN A 365 -5.68 7.62 -9.44
CA ASN A 365 -4.85 6.90 -8.46
C ASN A 365 -3.37 6.74 -8.87
N LYS A 366 -2.90 7.48 -9.87
CA LYS A 366 -1.48 7.47 -10.26
C LYS A 366 -0.69 8.40 -9.36
N MET A 367 0.33 7.85 -8.76
CA MET A 367 1.28 8.56 -7.92
C MET A 367 2.69 8.30 -8.45
N PRO A 368 3.26 9.21 -9.27
CA PRO A 368 4.63 9.06 -9.80
C PRO A 368 5.67 9.37 -8.72
N LEU A 369 5.90 8.41 -7.84
CA LEU A 369 6.78 8.51 -6.68
C LEU A 369 8.03 7.64 -6.87
N TYR A 370 9.20 8.19 -6.60
CA TYR A 370 10.42 7.41 -6.51
C TYR A 370 10.35 6.44 -5.33
N LEU A 371 10.62 5.18 -5.58
CA LEU A 371 10.44 4.07 -4.63
C LEU A 371 9.06 4.06 -3.95
N ARG A 372 8.03 4.59 -4.61
CA ARG A 372 6.66 4.73 -4.06
C ARG A 372 6.56 5.63 -2.82
N VAL A 373 7.54 6.51 -2.60
CA VAL A 373 7.63 7.37 -1.42
C VAL A 373 7.86 8.83 -1.79
N VAL A 374 8.82 9.13 -2.67
CA VAL A 374 9.31 10.50 -2.87
C VAL A 374 8.80 11.11 -4.18
N PRO A 375 8.03 12.21 -4.15
CA PRO A 375 7.74 13.01 -5.33
C PRO A 375 8.99 13.83 -5.72
N PRO A 376 9.53 13.70 -6.95
CA PRO A 376 10.80 14.32 -7.31
C PRO A 376 10.84 15.84 -7.20
N ASP A 377 9.69 16.50 -7.36
CA ASP A 377 9.57 17.96 -7.43
C ASP A 377 9.17 18.63 -6.11
N LEU A 378 8.90 17.84 -5.08
CA LEU A 378 8.43 18.30 -3.77
C LEU A 378 9.38 17.80 -2.67
N PRO A 379 10.58 18.38 -2.54
CA PRO A 379 11.54 17.95 -1.54
C PRO A 379 10.99 18.11 -0.13
N GLY A 380 11.28 17.14 0.75
CA GLY A 380 10.76 17.10 2.11
C GLY A 380 9.35 16.54 2.24
N LEU A 381 8.66 16.20 1.14
CA LEU A 381 7.37 15.49 1.17
C LEU A 381 7.59 14.00 0.91
N TYR A 382 6.97 13.15 1.76
CA TYR A 382 7.09 11.69 1.68
C TYR A 382 5.71 11.05 1.79
N PHE A 383 5.39 10.12 0.90
CA PHE A 383 4.14 9.35 0.92
C PHE A 383 4.40 7.96 1.51
N MET A 384 3.77 7.65 2.64
CA MET A 384 3.98 6.43 3.39
C MET A 384 2.81 5.46 3.20
N GLY A 385 3.10 4.22 2.77
CA GLY A 385 2.07 3.19 2.64
C GLY A 385 1.18 3.31 1.39
N PHE A 386 1.49 4.18 0.43
CA PHE A 386 0.78 4.25 -0.86
C PHE A 386 1.28 3.16 -1.82
N ILE A 387 1.12 1.92 -1.37
CA ILE A 387 1.55 0.70 -2.09
C ILE A 387 0.44 -0.35 -2.05
N GLN A 388 0.35 -1.13 -3.11
CA GLN A 388 -0.42 -2.37 -3.15
C GLN A 388 0.51 -3.54 -3.46
N THR A 389 0.37 -4.64 -2.77
CA THR A 389 1.20 -5.83 -2.98
C THR A 389 0.37 -7.10 -2.96
N VAL A 390 0.82 -8.12 -3.65
CA VAL A 390 0.33 -9.49 -3.45
C VAL A 390 0.96 -10.00 -2.15
N GLY A 391 0.17 -9.96 -1.07
CA GLY A 391 0.61 -10.13 0.30
C GLY A 391 0.31 -8.89 1.15
N SER A 392 0.93 -8.75 2.32
CA SER A 392 0.69 -7.61 3.20
C SER A 392 1.54 -6.39 2.84
N GLY A 393 0.90 -5.20 2.83
CA GLY A 393 1.60 -3.92 2.74
C GLY A 393 2.19 -3.44 4.08
N ILE A 394 1.65 -3.92 5.21
CA ILE A 394 2.02 -3.45 6.56
C ILE A 394 3.54 -3.52 6.81
N PRO A 395 4.23 -4.66 6.67
CA PRO A 395 5.67 -4.71 6.91
C PRO A 395 6.49 -3.86 5.93
N LEU A 396 5.96 -3.60 4.73
CA LEU A 396 6.65 -2.77 3.74
C LEU A 396 6.71 -1.31 4.17
N THR A 397 5.74 -0.83 4.97
CA THR A 397 5.74 0.53 5.48
C THR A 397 6.90 0.77 6.45
N GLU A 398 7.31 -0.24 7.23
CA GLU A 398 8.48 -0.12 8.09
C GLU A 398 9.77 0.02 7.27
N TYR A 399 9.94 -0.72 6.17
CA TYR A 399 11.07 -0.52 5.27
C TYR A 399 11.09 0.88 4.63
N GLN A 400 9.92 1.43 4.28
CA GLN A 400 9.81 2.81 3.81
C GLN A 400 10.23 3.81 4.88
N ALA A 401 9.68 3.65 6.08
CA ALA A 401 9.91 4.55 7.22
C ALA A 401 11.39 4.60 7.62
N GLU A 402 12.01 3.43 7.70
CA GLU A 402 13.43 3.31 7.98
C GLU A 402 14.31 4.02 6.93
N TRP A 403 13.94 3.91 5.64
CA TRP A 403 14.66 4.61 4.58
C TRP A 403 14.45 6.13 4.63
N VAL A 404 13.22 6.58 4.88
CA VAL A 404 12.90 8.01 5.02
C VAL A 404 13.65 8.61 6.22
N GLY A 405 13.71 7.89 7.35
CA GLY A 405 14.51 8.28 8.49
C GLY A 405 16.00 8.46 8.15
N ASP A 406 16.59 7.50 7.41
CA ASP A 406 17.97 7.59 6.93
C ASP A 406 18.18 8.78 5.97
N LEU A 407 17.18 9.14 5.15
CA LEU A 407 17.23 10.34 4.28
C LEU A 407 17.20 11.63 5.10
N ILE A 408 16.33 11.73 6.10
CA ILE A 408 16.17 12.93 6.95
C ILE A 408 17.42 13.18 7.80
N THR A 409 18.05 12.12 8.31
CA THR A 409 19.31 12.23 9.07
C THR A 409 20.53 12.46 8.19
N GLY A 410 20.39 12.23 6.87
CA GLY A 410 21.50 12.32 5.92
C GLY A 410 22.43 11.10 5.94
N GLU A 411 22.02 9.99 6.58
CA GLU A 411 22.76 8.71 6.54
C GLU A 411 22.80 8.14 5.12
N VAL A 412 21.73 8.41 4.34
CA VAL A 412 21.62 8.04 2.94
C VAL A 412 21.40 9.33 2.12
N PRO A 413 22.14 9.53 1.02
CA PRO A 413 21.93 10.71 0.19
C PRO A 413 20.61 10.62 -0.58
N MET A 414 19.91 11.76 -0.71
CA MET A 414 18.76 11.88 -1.59
C MET A 414 19.23 11.79 -3.05
N PRO A 415 18.65 10.92 -3.89
CA PRO A 415 18.95 10.90 -5.32
C PRO A 415 18.59 12.22 -6.00
N SER A 416 19.25 12.52 -7.11
CA SER A 416 18.90 13.68 -7.92
C SER A 416 17.49 13.54 -8.52
N ARG A 417 16.85 14.67 -8.84
CA ARG A 417 15.53 14.68 -9.49
C ARG A 417 15.51 13.84 -10.77
N ASP A 418 16.55 13.92 -11.57
CA ASP A 418 16.65 13.19 -12.82
C ASP A 418 16.82 11.68 -12.61
N GLU A 419 17.53 11.25 -11.58
CA GLU A 419 17.61 9.84 -11.20
C GLU A 419 16.26 9.31 -10.75
N MET A 420 15.55 10.07 -9.90
CA MET A 420 14.21 9.72 -9.45
C MET A 420 13.23 9.61 -10.61
N ARG A 421 13.23 10.56 -11.54
CA ARG A 421 12.36 10.55 -12.73
C ARG A 421 12.68 9.37 -13.65
N ARG A 422 13.97 9.10 -13.93
CA ARG A 422 14.36 7.92 -14.73
C ARG A 422 13.90 6.61 -14.11
N TRP A 423 14.00 6.48 -12.79
CA TRP A 423 13.49 5.31 -12.09
C TRP A 423 11.98 5.19 -12.22
N ILE A 424 11.24 6.27 -12.00
CA ILE A 424 9.76 6.31 -12.13
C ILE A 424 9.33 5.89 -13.53
N ASP A 425 9.97 6.43 -14.58
CA ASP A 425 9.67 6.10 -15.96
C ASP A 425 9.93 4.62 -16.26
N ALA A 426 11.03 4.08 -15.76
CA ALA A 426 11.38 2.67 -15.93
C ALA A 426 10.39 1.75 -15.23
N ASP A 427 10.01 2.10 -13.99
CA ASP A 427 9.03 1.38 -13.20
C ASP A 427 7.64 1.40 -13.85
N GLN A 428 7.16 2.58 -14.28
CA GLN A 428 5.88 2.70 -14.99
C GLN A 428 5.84 1.87 -16.27
N LYS A 429 6.92 1.86 -17.06
CA LYS A 429 7.04 1.01 -18.26
C LYS A 429 7.00 -0.48 -17.91
N ALA A 430 7.66 -0.89 -16.83
CA ALA A 430 7.64 -2.27 -16.35
C ALA A 430 6.24 -2.69 -15.89
N MET A 431 5.56 -1.81 -15.15
CA MET A 431 4.19 -2.00 -14.69
C MET A 431 3.20 -2.13 -15.86
N ALA A 432 3.29 -1.24 -16.86
CA ALA A 432 2.42 -1.26 -18.03
C ALA A 432 2.57 -2.56 -18.88
N LYS A 433 3.75 -3.19 -18.86
CA LYS A 433 3.98 -4.49 -19.52
C LYS A 433 3.42 -5.67 -18.75
N ARG A 434 3.31 -5.54 -17.45
CA ARG A 434 2.98 -6.65 -16.53
C ARG A 434 1.52 -6.72 -16.18
N TYR A 435 0.93 -5.60 -15.83
CA TYR A 435 -0.42 -5.52 -15.29
C TYR A 435 -1.44 -5.08 -16.33
N VAL A 436 -2.66 -5.60 -16.21
CA VAL A 436 -3.79 -5.07 -16.96
C VAL A 436 -4.00 -3.60 -16.64
N ARG A 437 -4.42 -2.82 -17.65
CA ARG A 437 -4.70 -1.39 -17.47
C ARG A 437 -5.87 -1.19 -16.52
N SER A 438 -5.60 -0.75 -15.31
CA SER A 438 -6.58 -0.43 -14.29
C SER A 438 -6.01 0.59 -13.32
N GLU A 439 -6.84 1.51 -12.83
CA GLU A 439 -6.46 2.47 -11.78
C GLU A 439 -6.03 1.78 -10.48
N ARG A 440 -6.52 0.56 -10.23
CA ARG A 440 -6.14 -0.26 -9.08
C ARG A 440 -4.67 -0.68 -9.09
N HIS A 441 -4.04 -0.79 -10.26
CA HIS A 441 -2.68 -1.34 -10.37
C HIS A 441 -1.57 -0.27 -10.40
N THR A 442 -1.92 1.01 -10.22
CA THR A 442 -0.95 2.11 -10.32
C THR A 442 0.06 2.14 -9.16
N MET A 443 -0.29 1.56 -8.01
CA MET A 443 0.53 1.50 -6.80
C MET A 443 1.11 0.11 -6.52
N GLN A 444 1.00 -0.84 -7.47
CA GLN A 444 1.41 -2.22 -7.26
C GLN A 444 2.92 -2.37 -7.07
N VAL A 445 3.33 -3.24 -6.13
CA VAL A 445 4.72 -3.64 -5.90
C VAL A 445 4.81 -5.16 -5.68
N ASP A 446 5.98 -5.73 -5.97
CA ASP A 446 6.28 -7.13 -5.64
C ASP A 446 6.91 -7.19 -4.25
N TYR A 447 6.33 -7.93 -3.35
CA TYR A 447 6.70 -7.99 -1.94
C TYR A 447 8.22 -8.17 -1.72
N TRP A 448 8.81 -9.28 -2.17
CA TRP A 448 10.23 -9.54 -1.93
C TRP A 448 11.17 -8.66 -2.73
N ARG A 449 10.79 -8.28 -3.97
CA ARG A 449 11.58 -7.35 -4.78
C ARG A 449 11.58 -5.97 -4.18
N TYR A 450 10.45 -5.53 -3.65
CA TYR A 450 10.35 -4.23 -3.00
C TYR A 450 11.20 -4.17 -1.72
N ILE A 451 11.14 -5.19 -0.85
CA ILE A 451 12.02 -5.30 0.33
C ILE A 451 13.49 -5.25 -0.08
N LYS A 452 13.88 -5.99 -1.14
CA LYS A 452 15.25 -5.96 -1.66
C LYS A 452 15.63 -4.55 -2.09
N THR A 453 14.79 -3.89 -2.87
CA THR A 453 15.01 -2.51 -3.35
C THR A 453 15.17 -1.52 -2.20
N MET A 454 14.30 -1.59 -1.18
CA MET A 454 14.39 -0.72 -0.01
C MET A 454 15.68 -0.95 0.80
N LYS A 455 16.10 -2.22 0.96
CA LYS A 455 17.38 -2.55 1.61
C LYS A 455 18.59 -2.05 0.81
N GLU A 456 18.54 -2.12 -0.51
CA GLU A 456 19.58 -1.58 -1.40
C GLU A 456 19.64 -0.05 -1.32
N ALA A 457 18.50 0.62 -1.30
CA ALA A 457 18.42 2.07 -1.15
C ALA A 457 19.03 2.57 0.17
N ARG A 458 18.98 1.75 1.22
CA ARG A 458 19.63 2.02 2.52
C ARG A 458 21.13 1.62 2.58
N GLY A 459 21.71 1.15 1.48
CA GLY A 459 23.06 0.60 1.48
C GLY A 459 23.21 -0.74 2.25
N LYS A 460 22.07 -1.32 2.68
CA LYS A 460 22.00 -2.59 3.43
C LYS A 460 21.69 -3.79 2.50
N GLY A 461 21.94 -3.62 1.19
CA GLY A 461 21.76 -4.67 0.18
C GLY A 461 22.64 -5.90 0.45
N GLY A 462 22.09 -7.09 0.15
CA GLY A 462 22.72 -8.37 0.46
C GLY A 462 24.04 -8.62 -0.26
N LEU A 463 24.64 -9.80 0.01
CA LEU A 463 25.96 -10.24 -0.47
C LEU A 463 26.19 -10.04 -1.97
N LEU A 464 25.15 -10.13 -2.80
CA LEU A 464 25.22 -9.95 -4.25
C LEU A 464 25.36 -8.48 -4.70
N SER A 465 24.94 -7.51 -3.88
CA SER A 465 25.12 -6.07 -4.18
C SER A 465 26.59 -5.63 -4.03
N LYS A 466 27.42 -6.45 -3.38
CA LYS A 466 28.84 -6.21 -3.15
C LYS A 466 29.74 -6.81 -4.23
N ILE A 467 29.18 -7.51 -5.23
CA ILE A 467 29.95 -8.11 -6.33
C ILE A 467 30.06 -7.07 -7.46
N PRO A 468 31.26 -6.56 -7.78
CA PRO A 468 31.44 -5.64 -8.90
C PRO A 468 31.04 -6.32 -10.21
N GLY A 469 30.15 -5.68 -10.98
CA GLY A 469 29.70 -6.18 -12.30
C GLY A 469 28.32 -6.88 -12.36
N LEU A 470 27.62 -7.02 -11.23
CA LEU A 470 26.24 -7.56 -11.15
C LEU A 470 25.19 -6.46 -10.83
N ARG A 471 25.45 -5.23 -11.31
CA ARG A 471 24.50 -4.12 -11.21
C ARG A 471 23.56 -4.07 -12.42
#